data_ede31732c310548459b4e9dc0bca8cb5
#
_entry.id   ede31732c310548459b4e9dc0bca8cb5
#
_cell.length_a   1.000
_cell.length_b   1.000
_cell.length_c   1.000
_cell.angle_alpha   90.00
_cell.angle_beta   90.00
_cell.angle_gamma   90.00
#
_symmetry.space_group_name_H-M   'P 1'
#
loop_
_entity.id
_entity.type
_entity.pdbx_description
1 polymer ?
#
loop_
_entity_poly.entity_id
_entity_poly.type
_entity_poly.pdbx_seq_one_letter_code
_entity_poly.pdbx_strand_id
1 'polypeptide(L)'
;MWTPIVEGAAIEGETGYACESEGDCHLIVIDPIGCRLYDMWRANDAGDEFYGGCQAIWVLGAPYDETLRGDCCTSADAAGLPIAAHLFSTDDIAAGEIRYAIRF
;
A
#
# COMPACT_ATOMS: atom_id res chain seq x y z
N MET A 1 13.40 7.27 4.41
CA MET A 1 12.51 6.30 5.08
C MET A 1 12.77 4.93 4.47
N TRP A 2 12.87 3.89 5.26
CA TRP A 2 13.16 2.56 4.76
C TRP A 2 11.87 1.81 4.38
N THR A 3 11.86 1.17 3.21
CA THR A 3 10.78 0.29 2.74
C THR A 3 11.38 -1.04 2.30
N PRO A 4 10.84 -2.18 2.70
CA PRO A 4 11.28 -3.46 2.18
C PRO A 4 10.91 -3.57 0.70
N ILE A 5 11.89 -3.90 -0.14
CA ILE A 5 11.67 -4.19 -1.56
C ILE A 5 11.78 -5.71 -1.74
N VAL A 6 10.72 -6.31 -2.26
CA VAL A 6 10.64 -7.77 -2.47
C VAL A 6 11.12 -8.11 -3.86
N GLU A 7 12.15 -8.96 -3.96
CA GLU A 7 12.67 -9.38 -5.24
C GLU A 7 11.60 -10.10 -6.08
N GLY A 8 11.49 -9.74 -7.35
CA GLY A 8 10.55 -10.34 -8.29
C GLY A 8 9.09 -9.90 -8.13
N ALA A 9 8.81 -8.91 -7.25
CA ALA A 9 7.50 -8.31 -7.16
C ALA A 9 7.37 -7.09 -8.08
N ALA A 10 6.22 -6.43 -8.05
CA ALA A 10 5.92 -5.28 -8.89
C ALA A 10 5.04 -4.26 -8.15
N ILE A 11 5.08 -3.02 -8.60
CA ILE A 11 4.12 -1.99 -8.21
C ILE A 11 2.82 -2.14 -8.99
N GLU A 12 1.79 -1.46 -8.56
CA GLU A 12 0.46 -1.49 -9.18
C GLU A 12 0.53 -1.21 -10.69
N GLY A 13 -0.08 -2.10 -11.48
CA GLY A 13 -0.22 -1.95 -12.92
C GLY A 13 1.04 -2.22 -13.76
N GLU A 14 2.17 -2.56 -13.12
CA GLU A 14 3.45 -2.75 -13.78
C GLU A 14 3.96 -4.19 -13.68
N THR A 15 5.01 -4.51 -14.43
CA THR A 15 5.68 -5.83 -14.37
C THR A 15 6.90 -5.86 -13.45
N GLY A 16 7.25 -4.72 -12.86
CA GLY A 16 8.38 -4.52 -11.97
C GLY A 16 8.17 -3.25 -11.12
N TYR A 17 9.26 -2.62 -10.73
CA TYR A 17 9.21 -1.45 -9.86
C TYR A 17 9.31 -0.10 -10.59
N ALA A 18 9.58 -0.10 -11.90
CA ALA A 18 9.53 1.10 -12.72
C ALA A 18 8.08 1.48 -13.03
N CYS A 19 7.70 2.72 -12.74
CA CYS A 19 6.38 3.25 -13.04
C CYS A 19 6.37 3.81 -14.46
N GLU A 20 5.84 3.05 -15.41
CA GLU A 20 5.72 3.42 -16.83
C GLU A 20 4.36 4.03 -17.17
N SER A 21 3.37 3.84 -16.30
CA SER A 21 2.05 4.44 -16.40
C SER A 21 2.06 5.89 -15.88
N GLU A 22 0.94 6.59 -15.89
CA GLU A 22 0.83 8.03 -15.64
C GLU A 22 1.22 8.53 -14.22
N GLY A 23 2.04 7.76 -13.49
CA GLY A 23 2.65 8.20 -12.25
C GLY A 23 1.81 8.01 -10.99
N ASP A 24 0.73 7.25 -11.06
CA ASP A 24 -0.11 6.88 -9.89
C ASP A 24 0.16 5.43 -9.43
N CYS A 25 1.40 5.01 -9.54
CA CYS A 25 1.80 3.66 -9.17
C CYS A 25 1.91 3.52 -7.66
N HIS A 26 1.20 2.55 -7.09
CA HIS A 26 1.28 2.23 -5.68
C HIS A 26 2.18 1.03 -5.41
N LEU A 27 2.96 1.11 -4.34
CA LEU A 27 3.66 -0.04 -3.76
C LEU A 27 2.98 -0.42 -2.46
N ILE A 28 2.57 -1.68 -2.36
CA ILE A 28 1.99 -2.25 -1.14
C ILE A 28 2.87 -3.42 -0.71
N VAL A 29 3.40 -3.36 0.51
CA VAL A 29 4.19 -4.44 1.09
C VAL A 29 3.65 -4.81 2.45
N ILE A 30 3.36 -6.08 2.66
CA ILE A 30 2.95 -6.62 3.95
C ILE A 30 4.13 -7.37 4.56
N ASP A 31 4.54 -6.97 5.76
CA ASP A 31 5.51 -7.67 6.58
C ASP A 31 4.77 -8.37 7.74
N PRO A 32 4.50 -9.68 7.61
CA PRO A 32 3.76 -10.41 8.63
C PRO A 32 4.59 -10.66 9.89
N ILE A 33 5.92 -10.62 9.79
CA ILE A 33 6.83 -10.84 10.93
C ILE A 33 6.94 -9.56 11.76
N GLY A 34 7.17 -8.43 11.11
CA GLY A 34 7.21 -7.12 11.74
C GLY A 34 5.84 -6.54 12.02
N CYS A 35 4.75 -7.22 11.64
CA CYS A 35 3.37 -6.76 11.77
C CYS A 35 3.16 -5.37 11.19
N ARG A 36 3.62 -5.14 9.96
CA ARG A 36 3.54 -3.84 9.29
C ARG A 36 3.03 -3.96 7.87
N LEU A 37 2.27 -2.94 7.47
CA LEU A 37 1.88 -2.66 6.11
C LEU A 37 2.56 -1.37 5.67
N TYR A 38 3.20 -1.42 4.52
CA TYR A 38 3.82 -0.27 3.86
C TYR A 38 2.99 0.06 2.63
N ASP A 39 2.42 1.24 2.60
CA ASP A 39 1.70 1.78 1.44
C ASP A 39 2.50 2.99 0.91
N MET A 40 2.84 3.00 -0.36
CA MET A 40 3.54 4.11 -0.99
C MET A 40 2.81 4.55 -2.26
N TRP A 41 2.55 5.85 -2.36
CA TRP A 41 2.04 6.48 -3.56
C TRP A 41 3.18 7.01 -4.43
N ARG A 42 3.03 6.91 -5.76
CA ARG A 42 4.03 7.29 -6.76
C ARG A 42 5.37 6.58 -6.54
N ALA A 43 5.30 5.29 -6.28
CA ALA A 43 6.49 4.45 -6.18
C ALA A 43 7.11 4.29 -7.57
N ASN A 44 8.43 4.47 -7.67
CA ASN A 44 9.16 4.33 -8.93
C ASN A 44 10.62 3.98 -8.70
N ASP A 45 11.08 2.91 -9.32
CA ASP A 45 12.49 2.57 -9.45
C ASP A 45 13.03 3.22 -10.74
N ALA A 46 13.91 4.19 -10.60
CA ALA A 46 14.59 4.85 -11.70
C ALA A 46 15.95 4.21 -12.04
N GLY A 47 16.26 3.07 -11.43
CA GLY A 47 17.48 2.27 -11.67
C GLY A 47 18.63 2.60 -10.74
N ASP A 48 18.86 3.84 -10.40
CA ASP A 48 19.87 4.33 -9.45
C ASP A 48 19.27 4.78 -8.11
N GLU A 49 18.00 5.17 -8.12
CA GLU A 49 17.26 5.59 -6.93
C GLU A 49 15.81 5.10 -6.98
N PHE A 50 15.27 4.79 -5.80
CA PHE A 50 13.86 4.46 -5.62
C PHE A 50 13.12 5.68 -5.06
N TYR A 51 12.11 6.13 -5.78
CA TYR A 51 11.31 7.32 -5.44
C TYR A 51 9.93 6.94 -4.90
N GLY A 52 9.40 7.79 -4.04
CA GLY A 52 8.02 7.74 -3.59
C GLY A 52 7.50 9.13 -3.27
N GLY A 53 6.25 9.40 -3.61
CA GLY A 53 5.60 10.68 -3.32
C GLY A 53 5.13 10.78 -1.88
N CYS A 54 4.58 9.69 -1.35
CA CYS A 54 4.11 9.56 0.03
C CYS A 54 4.20 8.11 0.47
N GLN A 55 4.74 7.88 1.66
CA GLN A 55 4.77 6.55 2.26
C GLN A 55 4.08 6.56 3.62
N ALA A 56 3.18 5.62 3.82
CA ALA A 56 2.57 5.34 5.11
C ALA A 56 2.99 3.96 5.62
N ILE A 57 3.30 3.87 6.90
CA ILE A 57 3.56 2.62 7.59
C ILE A 57 2.45 2.42 8.62
N TRP A 58 1.71 1.32 8.48
CA TRP A 58 0.65 0.93 9.38
C TRP A 58 1.09 -0.23 10.25
N VAL A 59 0.81 -0.16 11.54
CA VAL A 59 1.03 -1.27 12.47
C VAL A 59 -0.19 -2.18 12.40
N LEU A 60 0.00 -3.40 11.87
CA LEU A 60 -1.07 -4.38 11.76
C LEU A 60 -1.52 -4.84 13.15
N GLY A 61 -2.84 -4.92 13.34
CA GLY A 61 -3.42 -5.29 14.63
C GLY A 61 -3.49 -4.17 15.67
N ALA A 62 -2.89 -3.00 15.40
CA ALA A 62 -3.11 -1.83 16.24
C ALA A 62 -4.46 -1.19 15.94
N PRO A 63 -5.22 -0.75 16.95
CA PRO A 63 -6.41 0.05 16.70
C PRO A 63 -6.01 1.45 16.23
N TYR A 64 -6.74 1.96 15.26
CA TYR A 64 -6.68 3.35 14.82
C TYR A 64 -8.01 4.01 15.12
N ASP A 65 -7.98 5.20 15.70
CA ASP A 65 -9.17 6.01 15.94
C ASP A 65 -9.57 6.80 14.68
N GLU A 66 -10.53 7.68 14.80
CA GLU A 66 -11.05 8.49 13.68
C GLU A 66 -10.02 9.47 13.09
N THR A 67 -8.93 9.75 13.79
CA THR A 67 -7.85 10.61 13.29
C THR A 67 -6.83 9.83 12.46
N LEU A 68 -6.91 8.50 12.49
CA LEU A 68 -6.00 7.58 11.78
C LEU A 68 -4.53 7.91 12.06
N ARG A 69 -3.82 8.42 11.05
CA ARG A 69 -2.41 8.83 11.17
C ARG A 69 -2.24 10.35 11.17
N GLY A 70 -3.33 11.12 11.28
CA GLY A 70 -3.31 12.57 11.28
C GLY A 70 -3.31 13.17 9.86
N ASP A 71 -2.75 14.37 9.73
CA ASP A 71 -2.71 15.15 8.48
C ASP A 71 -1.36 15.04 7.76
N CYS A 72 -1.32 15.33 6.47
CA CYS A 72 -0.14 15.40 5.59
C CYS A 72 0.66 14.11 5.41
N CYS A 73 0.56 13.50 4.24
CA CYS A 73 1.24 12.25 3.85
C CYS A 73 1.08 11.14 4.90
N THR A 74 -0.14 10.96 5.36
CA THR A 74 -0.50 10.00 6.41
C THR A 74 -0.98 8.68 5.85
N SER A 75 -1.27 8.66 4.55
CA SER A 75 -1.68 7.50 3.78
C SER A 75 -1.24 7.67 2.32
N ALA A 76 -1.09 6.56 1.60
CA ALA A 76 -0.99 6.57 0.14
C ALA A 76 -2.36 6.71 -0.54
N ASP A 77 -3.43 6.65 0.23
CA ASP A 77 -4.80 6.86 -0.20
C ASP A 77 -5.27 8.29 0.11
N ALA A 78 -5.99 8.92 -0.82
CA ALA A 78 -6.50 10.29 -0.65
C ALA A 78 -7.48 10.46 0.51
N ALA A 79 -8.15 9.38 0.94
CA ALA A 79 -9.05 9.38 2.09
C ALA A 79 -8.34 9.15 3.44
N GLY A 80 -7.02 8.98 3.45
CA GLY A 80 -6.26 8.74 4.67
C GLY A 80 -6.29 7.30 5.20
N LEU A 81 -6.83 6.36 4.41
CA LEU A 81 -7.02 4.96 4.80
C LEU A 81 -5.89 4.05 4.31
N PRO A 82 -5.63 2.91 4.96
CA PRO A 82 -4.72 1.91 4.42
C PRO A 82 -5.32 1.25 3.18
N ILE A 83 -4.58 1.23 2.07
CA ILE A 83 -5.10 0.71 0.80
C ILE A 83 -5.40 -0.79 0.91
N ALA A 84 -4.42 -1.58 1.33
CA ALA A 84 -4.55 -3.04 1.34
C ALA A 84 -5.70 -3.55 2.21
N ALA A 85 -6.02 -2.86 3.31
CA ALA A 85 -7.08 -3.27 4.23
C ALA A 85 -8.50 -3.13 3.63
N HIS A 86 -8.62 -2.40 2.52
CA HIS A 86 -9.90 -2.14 1.86
C HIS A 86 -10.00 -2.75 0.45
N LEU A 87 -9.01 -3.55 0.05
CA LEU A 87 -9.06 -4.35 -1.16
C LEU A 87 -9.66 -5.72 -0.84
N PHE A 88 -10.51 -6.23 -1.72
CA PHE A 88 -10.98 -7.60 -1.61
C PHE A 88 -9.96 -8.57 -2.22
N SER A 89 -9.93 -9.78 -1.71
CA SER A 89 -9.00 -10.83 -2.10
C SER A 89 -9.69 -11.97 -2.86
N THR A 90 -8.90 -12.87 -3.40
CA THR A 90 -9.41 -14.12 -3.98
C THR A 90 -10.11 -15.01 -2.95
N ASP A 91 -9.71 -14.93 -1.68
CA ASP A 91 -10.34 -15.67 -0.59
C ASP A 91 -11.73 -15.11 -0.28
N ASP A 92 -11.93 -13.79 -0.32
CA ASP A 92 -13.24 -13.15 -0.18
C ASP A 92 -14.19 -13.60 -1.29
N ILE A 93 -13.70 -13.65 -2.53
CA ILE A 93 -14.47 -14.14 -3.68
C ILE A 93 -14.84 -15.60 -3.49
N ALA A 94 -13.90 -16.45 -3.07
CA ALA A 94 -14.14 -17.87 -2.83
C ALA A 94 -15.15 -18.11 -1.68
N ALA A 95 -15.13 -17.24 -0.66
CA ALA A 95 -16.08 -17.28 0.44
C ALA A 95 -17.50 -16.82 0.04
N GLY A 96 -17.61 -16.06 -1.07
CA GLY A 96 -18.87 -15.52 -1.56
C GLY A 96 -19.41 -14.34 -0.73
N GLU A 97 -18.57 -13.75 0.14
CA GLU A 97 -18.96 -12.61 0.97
C GLU A 97 -17.76 -11.74 1.33
N ILE A 98 -17.99 -10.45 1.49
CA ILE A 98 -17.02 -9.47 1.98
C ILE A 98 -17.60 -8.87 3.27
N ARG A 99 -16.88 -8.98 4.37
CA ARG A 99 -17.35 -8.58 5.71
C ARG A 99 -16.78 -7.24 6.20
N TYR A 100 -16.16 -6.48 5.34
CA TYR A 100 -15.55 -5.19 5.64
C TYR A 100 -15.86 -4.18 4.54
N ALA A 101 -15.61 -2.90 4.83
CA ALA A 101 -15.75 -1.85 3.82
C ALA A 101 -14.68 -2.00 2.74
N ILE A 102 -15.09 -1.99 1.49
CA ILE A 102 -14.18 -1.99 0.34
C ILE A 102 -14.06 -0.59 -0.25
N ARG A 103 -12.91 -0.34 -0.84
CA ARG A 103 -12.70 0.84 -1.69
C ARG A 103 -12.89 0.49 -3.17
N PHE A 104 -13.24 1.47 -3.96
CA PHE A 104 -13.41 1.36 -5.42
C PHE A 104 -13.06 2.67 -6.11
#